data_a630fc6dad9ad855c9ab108c0d4e347f
#
_entry.id   a630fc6dad9ad855c9ab108c0d4e347f
#
_cell.length_a   1.000
_cell.length_b   1.000
_cell.length_c   1.000
_cell.angle_alpha   90.00
_cell.angle_beta   90.00
_cell.angle_gamma   90.00
#
_symmetry.space_group_name_H-M   'P 1'
#
loop_
_entity.id
_entity.type
_entity.pdbx_description
1 polymer ?
#
loop_
_entity_poly.entity_id
_entity_poly.type
_entity_poly.pdbx_seq_one_letter_code
_entity_poly.pdbx_strand_id
1 'polypeptide(L)'
;QTCALPIYGFEKNEQECEELIHIVNESGATVLLVGAGAPKQEKWIAKYRSRMSGVKLFMALGATIDFEAGNIKRAPKIFQILAMEWFYRFLKEPKRLFRRYFIDDIQFFYYFAKQLLGLYKDPFV
;
A
#
# COMPACT_ATOMS: atom_id res chain seq x y z
N GLN A 1 -20.19 -5.86 -4.26
CA GLN A 1 -19.80 -5.53 -5.66
C GLN A 1 -18.28 -5.36 -5.71
N THR A 2 -17.62 -6.27 -6.39
CA THR A 2 -16.17 -6.21 -6.56
C THR A 2 -15.89 -5.43 -7.84
N CYS A 3 -15.46 -4.18 -7.73
CA CYS A 3 -14.90 -3.45 -8.85
C CYS A 3 -13.41 -3.80 -8.92
N ALA A 4 -13.02 -4.61 -9.90
CA ALA A 4 -11.63 -4.85 -10.19
C ALA A 4 -11.07 -3.63 -10.92
N LEU A 5 -10.08 -2.99 -10.33
CA LEU A 5 -9.39 -1.87 -10.94
C LEU A 5 -8.12 -2.35 -11.62
N PRO A 6 -7.89 -1.89 -12.81
CA PRO A 6 -6.75 -2.29 -13.60
C PRO A 6 -5.54 -1.41 -13.31
N ILE A 7 -4.46 -1.88 -13.78
CA ILE A 7 -3.34 -1.16 -14.36
C ILE A 7 -2.45 -0.48 -13.33
N TYR A 8 -1.34 -1.14 -13.15
CA TYR A 8 -0.14 -0.59 -12.52
C TYR A 8 0.22 0.77 -13.15
N GLY A 9 0.15 1.83 -12.36
CA GLY A 9 0.54 3.17 -12.80
C GLY A 9 -0.61 4.13 -13.09
N PHE A 10 -1.87 3.74 -12.88
CA PHE A 10 -3.05 4.59 -13.08
C PHE A 10 -2.99 5.92 -12.32
N GLU A 11 -2.28 5.93 -11.18
CA GLU A 11 -2.11 7.12 -10.35
C GLU A 11 -1.39 8.29 -11.06
N LYS A 12 -0.76 8.00 -12.21
CA LYS A 12 -0.07 8.99 -13.05
C LYS A 12 -0.92 9.51 -14.21
N ASN A 13 -2.03 8.84 -14.50
CA ASN A 13 -2.93 9.19 -15.59
C ASN A 13 -4.21 9.81 -15.02
N GLU A 14 -4.39 11.11 -15.24
CA GLU A 14 -5.55 11.83 -14.71
C GLU A 14 -6.87 11.31 -15.31
N GLN A 15 -6.89 10.91 -16.60
CA GLN A 15 -8.07 10.36 -17.24
C GLN A 15 -8.51 9.05 -16.60
N GLU A 16 -7.57 8.14 -16.35
CA GLU A 16 -7.86 6.89 -15.65
C GLU A 16 -8.35 7.15 -14.22
N CYS A 17 -7.77 8.13 -13.52
CA CYS A 17 -8.25 8.53 -12.20
C CYS A 17 -9.70 9.04 -12.25
N GLU A 18 -10.06 9.85 -13.26
CA GLU A 18 -11.42 10.36 -13.44
C GLU A 18 -12.42 9.22 -13.70
N GLU A 19 -12.09 8.31 -14.60
CA GLU A 19 -12.91 7.14 -14.88
C GLU A 19 -13.14 6.29 -13.62
N LEU A 20 -12.08 6.08 -12.82
CA LEU A 20 -12.19 5.34 -11.57
C LEU A 20 -13.12 6.02 -10.57
N ILE A 21 -13.01 7.34 -10.42
CA ILE A 21 -13.88 8.11 -9.53
C ILE A 21 -15.34 8.00 -10.00
N HIS A 22 -15.58 8.07 -11.29
CA HIS A 22 -16.91 7.92 -11.88
C HIS A 22 -17.48 6.53 -11.57
N ILE A 23 -16.73 5.46 -11.85
CA ILE A 23 -17.13 4.07 -11.56
C ILE A 23 -17.44 3.88 -10.07
N VAL A 24 -16.61 4.40 -9.18
CA VAL A 24 -16.82 4.30 -7.72
C VAL A 24 -18.11 5.00 -7.31
N ASN A 25 -18.35 6.21 -7.82
CA ASN A 25 -19.57 6.95 -7.50
C ASN A 25 -20.84 6.25 -8.03
N GLU A 26 -20.81 5.71 -9.25
CA GLU A 26 -21.93 4.97 -9.82
C GLU A 26 -22.20 3.65 -9.12
N SER A 27 -21.17 3.01 -8.57
CA SER A 27 -21.31 1.73 -7.87
C SER A 27 -22.11 1.82 -6.57
N GLY A 28 -22.27 3.04 -6.00
CA GLY A 28 -22.89 3.24 -4.70
C GLY A 28 -22.08 2.63 -3.54
N ALA A 29 -20.80 2.30 -3.75
CA ALA A 29 -19.95 1.70 -2.75
C ALA A 29 -19.73 2.63 -1.55
N THR A 30 -19.90 2.10 -0.35
CA THR A 30 -19.64 2.82 0.91
C THR A 30 -18.26 2.52 1.48
N VAL A 31 -17.61 1.47 1.00
CA VAL A 31 -16.25 1.06 1.38
C VAL A 31 -15.41 0.88 0.12
N LEU A 32 -14.27 1.55 0.06
CA LEU A 32 -13.32 1.45 -1.04
C LEU A 32 -12.00 0.85 -0.56
N LEU A 33 -11.61 -0.28 -1.17
CA LEU A 33 -10.33 -0.93 -0.92
C LEU A 33 -9.35 -0.53 -2.03
N VAL A 34 -8.20 0.04 -1.65
CA VAL A 34 -7.17 0.50 -2.60
C VAL A 34 -5.89 -0.31 -2.41
N GLY A 35 -5.43 -0.96 -3.47
CA GLY A 35 -4.27 -1.87 -3.48
C GLY A 35 -3.11 -1.41 -4.36
N ALA A 36 -2.90 -0.09 -4.53
CA ALA A 36 -1.84 0.44 -5.40
C ALA A 36 -0.42 0.41 -4.80
N GLY A 37 -0.31 -0.01 -3.54
CA GLY A 37 0.94 -0.02 -2.76
C GLY A 37 1.29 1.33 -2.14
N ALA A 38 1.94 1.27 -0.95
CA ALA A 38 2.39 2.45 -0.23
C ALA A 38 3.59 3.12 -0.93
N PRO A 39 3.71 4.46 -0.89
CA PRO A 39 2.78 5.47 -0.40
C PRO A 39 1.79 5.99 -1.46
N LYS A 40 1.64 5.31 -2.59
CA LYS A 40 0.84 5.78 -3.72
C LYS A 40 -0.65 5.76 -3.42
N GLN A 41 -1.12 4.68 -2.80
CA GLN A 41 -2.52 4.49 -2.44
C GLN A 41 -3.00 5.56 -1.45
N GLU A 42 -2.18 5.90 -0.45
CA GLU A 42 -2.50 6.94 0.54
C GLU A 42 -2.56 8.32 -0.12
N LYS A 43 -1.60 8.64 -1.00
CA LYS A 43 -1.58 9.89 -1.75
C LYS A 43 -2.76 10.02 -2.69
N TRP A 44 -3.13 8.93 -3.37
CA TRP A 44 -4.29 8.91 -4.28
C TRP A 44 -5.60 9.11 -3.50
N ILE A 45 -5.79 8.39 -2.40
CA ILE A 45 -6.94 8.57 -1.51
C ILE A 45 -7.02 10.02 -1.01
N ALA A 46 -5.91 10.56 -0.50
CA ALA A 46 -5.86 11.94 0.01
C ALA A 46 -6.27 12.97 -1.06
N LYS A 47 -5.84 12.75 -2.31
CA LYS A 47 -6.14 13.65 -3.45
C LYS A 47 -7.61 13.61 -3.86
N TYR A 48 -8.21 12.41 -3.90
CA TYR A 48 -9.49 12.22 -4.58
C TYR A 48 -10.68 11.89 -3.65
N ARG A 49 -10.46 11.65 -2.34
CA ARG A 49 -11.53 11.26 -1.40
C ARG A 49 -12.72 12.22 -1.38
N SER A 50 -12.47 13.53 -1.51
CA SER A 50 -13.53 14.56 -1.50
C SER A 50 -14.48 14.46 -2.68
N ARG A 51 -14.07 13.78 -3.76
CA ARG A 51 -14.84 13.59 -5.00
C ARG A 51 -15.66 12.28 -5.00
N MET A 52 -15.50 11.46 -3.98
CA MET A 52 -16.20 10.17 -3.79
C MET A 52 -17.08 10.25 -2.56
N SER A 53 -18.12 11.10 -2.61
CA SER A 53 -18.97 11.46 -1.46
C SER A 53 -19.76 10.27 -0.89
N GLY A 54 -20.04 9.24 -1.70
CA GLY A 54 -20.70 8.01 -1.27
C GLY A 54 -19.83 7.11 -0.40
N VAL A 55 -18.49 7.22 -0.55
CA VAL A 55 -17.55 6.35 0.16
C VAL A 55 -17.31 6.87 1.57
N LYS A 56 -17.66 6.06 2.57
CA LYS A 56 -17.53 6.39 4.01
C LYS A 56 -16.20 5.89 4.59
N LEU A 57 -15.65 4.81 4.03
CA LEU A 57 -14.41 4.18 4.51
C LEU A 57 -13.48 3.89 3.35
N PHE A 58 -12.24 4.40 3.44
CA PHE A 58 -11.15 4.11 2.52
C PHE A 58 -10.11 3.23 3.24
N MET A 59 -9.76 2.10 2.65
CA MET A 59 -8.79 1.17 3.20
C MET A 59 -7.62 0.97 2.23
N ALA A 60 -6.44 1.41 2.63
CA ALA A 60 -5.19 1.22 1.90
C ALA A 60 -4.56 -0.13 2.27
N LEU A 61 -4.92 -1.20 1.56
CA LEU A 61 -4.58 -2.57 1.94
C LEU A 61 -3.35 -3.15 1.22
N GLY A 62 -2.88 -2.48 0.15
CA GLY A 62 -1.71 -2.96 -0.61
C GLY A 62 -1.85 -4.41 -1.06
N ALA A 63 -0.81 -5.20 -0.85
CA ALA A 63 -0.75 -6.61 -1.25
C ALA A 63 -1.74 -7.53 -0.51
N THR A 64 -2.43 -7.06 0.51
CA THR A 64 -3.42 -7.87 1.24
C THR A 64 -4.57 -8.28 0.32
N ILE A 65 -4.97 -7.39 -0.59
CA ILE A 65 -6.02 -7.68 -1.58
C ILE A 65 -5.58 -8.83 -2.49
N ASP A 66 -4.34 -8.85 -2.93
CA ASP A 66 -3.80 -9.90 -3.80
C ASP A 66 -3.76 -11.27 -3.11
N PHE A 67 -3.54 -11.30 -1.80
CA PHE A 67 -3.59 -12.54 -1.03
C PHE A 67 -5.01 -13.08 -0.91
N GLU A 68 -5.97 -12.23 -0.58
CA GLU A 68 -7.38 -12.63 -0.43
C GLU A 68 -8.00 -13.01 -1.80
N ALA A 69 -7.59 -12.34 -2.86
CA ALA A 69 -7.98 -12.69 -4.24
C ALA A 69 -7.31 -13.98 -4.77
N GLY A 70 -6.34 -14.56 -4.02
CA GLY A 70 -5.62 -15.75 -4.42
C GLY A 70 -4.58 -15.53 -5.53
N ASN A 71 -4.34 -14.29 -5.92
CA ASN A 71 -3.36 -13.94 -6.96
C ASN A 71 -1.92 -14.20 -6.52
N ILE A 72 -1.65 -14.08 -5.23
CA ILE A 72 -0.33 -14.31 -4.64
C ILE A 72 -0.43 -15.44 -3.62
N LYS A 73 0.36 -16.50 -3.83
CA LYS A 73 0.48 -17.58 -2.83
C LYS A 73 1.23 -17.08 -1.61
N ARG A 74 0.65 -17.29 -0.43
CA ARG A 74 1.34 -17.04 0.84
C ARG A 74 2.60 -17.91 0.95
N ALA A 75 3.53 -17.47 1.78
CA ALA A 75 4.71 -18.24 2.11
C ALA A 75 4.32 -19.62 2.71
N PRO A 76 5.13 -20.66 2.54
CA PRO A 76 4.93 -21.94 3.22
C PRO A 76 4.73 -21.76 4.73
N LYS A 77 3.92 -22.62 5.36
CA LYS A 77 3.56 -22.52 6.78
C LYS A 77 4.77 -22.36 7.73
N ILE A 78 5.89 -23.01 7.41
CA ILE A 78 7.14 -22.87 8.17
C ILE A 78 7.60 -21.40 8.24
N PHE A 79 7.61 -20.68 7.12
CA PHE A 79 8.02 -19.28 7.08
C PHE A 79 7.01 -18.37 7.80
N GLN A 80 5.73 -18.74 7.81
CA GLN A 80 4.70 -18.01 8.55
C GLN A 80 4.88 -18.18 10.06
N ILE A 81 5.12 -19.41 10.54
CA ILE A 81 5.34 -19.73 11.97
C ILE A 81 6.59 -19.02 12.50
N LEU A 82 7.65 -18.98 11.70
CA LEU A 82 8.91 -18.32 12.06
C LEU A 82 8.89 -16.80 11.89
N ALA A 83 7.75 -16.21 11.49
CA ALA A 83 7.64 -14.79 11.15
C ALA A 83 8.61 -14.32 10.04
N MET A 84 9.05 -15.25 9.17
CA MET A 84 10.01 -15.02 8.09
C MET A 84 9.36 -14.88 6.71
N GLU A 85 8.08 -14.49 6.64
CA GLU A 85 7.41 -14.27 5.35
C GLU A 85 8.12 -13.20 4.51
N TRP A 86 8.66 -12.17 5.15
CA TRP A 86 9.43 -11.12 4.49
C TRP A 86 10.67 -11.69 3.78
N PHE A 87 11.37 -12.65 4.39
CA PHE A 87 12.55 -13.29 3.82
C PHE A 87 12.18 -14.16 2.62
N TYR A 88 11.09 -14.93 2.73
CA TYR A 88 10.55 -15.70 1.60
C TYR A 88 10.21 -14.82 0.40
N ARG A 89 9.59 -13.65 0.65
CA ARG A 89 9.31 -12.67 -0.41
C ARG A 89 10.59 -12.08 -0.98
N PHE A 90 11.57 -11.80 -0.15
CA PHE A 90 12.88 -11.31 -0.58
C PHE A 90 13.56 -12.30 -1.53
N LEU A 91 13.52 -13.60 -1.23
CA LEU A 91 14.08 -14.63 -2.12
C LEU A 91 13.37 -14.71 -3.47
N LYS A 92 12.06 -14.42 -3.52
CA LYS A 92 11.30 -14.40 -4.78
C LYS A 92 11.55 -13.17 -5.64
N GLU A 93 11.69 -12.02 -5.03
CA GLU A 93 11.84 -10.73 -5.72
C GLU A 93 13.03 -9.91 -5.16
N PRO A 94 14.27 -10.44 -5.22
CA PRO A 94 15.40 -9.83 -4.54
C PRO A 94 15.70 -8.41 -5.03
N LYS A 95 15.65 -8.17 -6.34
CA LYS A 95 15.97 -6.86 -6.92
C LYS A 95 15.02 -5.74 -6.45
N ARG A 96 13.72 -6.04 -6.35
CA ARG A 96 12.70 -5.06 -5.93
C ARG A 96 12.75 -4.81 -4.43
N LEU A 97 12.90 -5.87 -3.63
CA LEU A 97 12.85 -5.80 -2.18
C LEU A 97 14.18 -5.42 -1.55
N PHE A 98 15.31 -5.63 -2.23
CA PHE A 98 16.63 -5.19 -1.76
C PHE A 98 16.66 -3.67 -1.54
N ARG A 99 16.24 -2.90 -2.54
CA ARG A 99 16.19 -1.45 -2.41
C ARG A 99 15.33 -1.01 -1.23
N ARG A 100 14.14 -1.61 -1.10
CA ARG A 100 13.20 -1.28 -0.03
C ARG A 100 13.76 -1.61 1.35
N TYR A 101 14.25 -2.83 1.55
CA TYR A 101 14.71 -3.29 2.87
C TYR A 101 16.09 -2.74 3.27
N PHE A 102 17.00 -2.52 2.32
CA PHE A 102 18.37 -2.14 2.61
C PHE A 102 18.72 -0.69 2.29
N ILE A 103 17.89 0.02 1.52
CA ILE A 103 18.13 1.42 1.20
C ILE A 103 17.07 2.31 1.83
N ASP A 104 15.80 2.02 1.59
CA ASP A 104 14.71 2.87 2.06
C ASP A 104 14.48 2.70 3.58
N ASP A 105 14.57 1.45 4.09
CA ASP A 105 14.36 1.16 5.52
C ASP A 105 15.58 1.53 6.39
N ILE A 106 16.78 1.74 5.82
CA ILE A 106 17.97 2.17 6.60
C ILE A 106 17.75 3.53 7.28
N GLN A 107 16.93 4.38 6.67
CA GLN A 107 16.55 5.67 7.27
C GLN A 107 15.79 5.49 8.58
N PHE A 108 14.99 4.43 8.70
CA PHE A 108 14.30 4.10 9.95
C PHE A 108 15.31 3.87 11.09
N PHE A 109 16.36 3.08 10.85
CA PHE A 109 17.38 2.81 11.86
C PHE A 109 18.15 4.07 12.26
N TYR A 110 18.39 4.97 11.32
CA TYR A 110 19.01 6.27 11.60
C TYR A 110 18.12 7.13 12.53
N TYR A 111 16.83 7.26 12.22
CA TYR A 111 15.91 8.02 13.06
C TYR A 111 15.65 7.34 14.40
N PHE A 112 15.59 6.01 14.44
CA PHE A 112 15.46 5.25 15.66
C PHE A 112 16.67 5.45 16.60
N ALA A 113 17.90 5.39 16.06
CA ALA A 113 19.10 5.69 16.83
C ALA A 113 19.11 7.12 17.36
N LYS A 114 18.69 8.11 16.56
CA LYS A 114 18.52 9.49 17.02
C LYS A 114 17.50 9.61 18.16
N GLN A 115 16.42 8.88 18.09
CA GLN A 115 15.39 8.89 19.14
C GLN A 115 15.92 8.28 20.43
N LEU A 116 16.64 7.15 20.36
CA LEU A 116 17.29 6.53 21.53
C LEU A 116 18.32 7.46 22.21
N LEU A 117 19.02 8.26 21.41
CA LEU A 117 20.03 9.21 21.91
C LEU A 117 19.42 10.55 22.35
N GLY A 118 18.09 10.70 22.30
CA GLY A 118 17.42 11.98 22.64
C GLY A 118 17.71 13.13 21.67
N LEU A 119 18.27 12.83 20.48
CA LEU A 119 18.65 13.82 19.46
C LEU A 119 17.55 14.04 18.42
N TYR A 120 16.46 13.28 18.47
CA TYR A 120 15.33 13.42 17.57
C TYR A 120 14.42 14.56 18.01
N LYS A 121 14.26 15.54 17.13
CA LYS A 121 13.23 16.58 17.31
C LYS A 121 12.06 16.23 16.40
N ASP A 122 10.88 16.10 16.98
CA ASP A 122 9.66 15.86 16.22
C ASP A 122 9.36 17.08 15.35
N PRO A 123 9.23 16.94 14.02
CA PRO A 123 8.93 18.06 13.14
C PRO A 123 7.50 18.58 13.27
N PHE A 124 6.66 17.91 14.05
CA PHE A 124 5.23 18.24 14.24
C PHE A 124 4.91 18.81 15.64
N VAL A 125 5.91 18.97 16.50
CA VAL A 125 5.79 19.57 17.85
C VAL A 125 6.58 20.86 17.92
#